data_6dd8612ff258063e4cd4819a54b85a1f
#
_entry.id   6dd8612ff258063e4cd4819a54b85a1f
#
_cell.length_a   1.000
_cell.length_b   1.000
_cell.length_c   1.000
_cell.angle_alpha   90.00
_cell.angle_beta   90.00
_cell.angle_gamma   90.00
#
_symmetry.space_group_name_H-M   'P 1'
#
loop_
_entity.id
_entity.type
_entity.pdbx_description
1 polymer ?
#
loop_
_entity_poly.entity_id
_entity_poly.type
_entity_poly.pdbx_seq_one_letter_code
_entity_poly.pdbx_strand_id
1 'polypeptide(L)'
;MLKLKDSSSFPSVCIPRTFANTTWRDVRDVFETIIGRGCVERVDMVPKVNPRGESYQCVFIHLKWPDNDMAKQVRERLIEGEDIKLVYDEPWFWKCNVSRVPKPNR
;
A
#
# COMPACT_ATOMS: atom_id res chain seq x y z
N MET A 1 -4.23 21.83 25.14
CA MET A 1 -3.80 20.45 24.91
C MET A 1 -3.49 20.22 23.44
N LEU A 2 -2.39 19.60 23.22
CA LEU A 2 -2.03 19.25 21.86
C LEU A 2 -2.87 18.08 21.38
N LYS A 3 -3.60 18.29 20.33
CA LYS A 3 -4.36 17.21 19.74
C LYS A 3 -3.55 16.59 18.62
N LEU A 4 -3.28 15.32 18.74
CA LEU A 4 -2.59 14.59 17.70
C LEU A 4 -3.53 14.35 16.53
N LYS A 5 -3.00 14.47 15.34
CA LYS A 5 -3.74 14.04 14.17
C LYS A 5 -4.05 12.56 14.27
N ASP A 6 -5.10 12.17 13.60
CA ASP A 6 -5.44 10.76 13.50
C ASP A 6 -4.28 10.01 12.83
N SER A 7 -3.46 9.35 13.64
CA SER A 7 -2.30 8.64 13.14
C SER A 7 -2.65 7.32 12.47
N SER A 8 -3.92 6.92 12.53
CA SER A 8 -4.34 5.65 11.93
C SER A 8 -4.23 5.65 10.42
N SER A 9 -4.08 6.80 9.78
CA SER A 9 -3.91 6.87 8.33
C SER A 9 -2.44 6.99 7.90
N PHE A 10 -1.51 6.90 8.83
CA PHE A 10 -0.08 6.96 8.51
C PHE A 10 0.58 5.62 8.80
N PRO A 11 1.46 5.12 7.94
CA PRO A 11 1.87 5.68 6.64
C PRO A 11 0.96 5.19 5.51
N SER A 12 1.00 5.88 4.39
CA SER A 12 0.50 5.32 3.15
C SER A 12 1.55 4.38 2.58
N VAL A 13 1.14 3.46 1.74
CA VAL A 13 2.01 2.40 1.22
C VAL A 13 2.23 2.60 -0.27
N CYS A 14 3.46 2.33 -0.70
CA CYS A 14 3.81 2.36 -2.11
C CYS A 14 4.19 0.95 -2.56
N ILE A 15 3.64 0.54 -3.69
CA ILE A 15 4.12 -0.64 -4.40
C ILE A 15 4.77 -0.12 -5.68
N PRO A 16 6.10 -0.08 -5.75
CA PRO A 16 6.77 0.52 -6.89
C PRO A 16 6.47 -0.15 -8.22
N ARG A 17 6.13 -1.43 -8.19
CA ARG A 17 5.91 -2.16 -9.43
C ARG A 17 4.88 -3.25 -9.27
N THR A 18 3.84 -3.19 -10.09
CA THR A 18 2.86 -4.26 -10.25
C THR A 18 2.70 -4.54 -11.74
N PHE A 19 2.08 -5.66 -12.08
CA PHE A 19 1.78 -5.95 -13.49
C PHE A 19 0.84 -4.90 -14.06
N ALA A 20 0.96 -4.68 -15.36
CA ALA A 20 0.15 -3.66 -16.04
C ALA A 20 -1.35 -3.94 -15.94
N ASN A 21 -1.74 -5.20 -15.81
CA ASN A 21 -3.15 -5.60 -15.73
C ASN A 21 -3.68 -5.67 -14.29
N THR A 22 -2.87 -5.34 -13.30
CA THR A 22 -3.34 -5.27 -11.92
C THR A 22 -4.33 -4.12 -11.79
N THR A 23 -5.45 -4.37 -11.13
CA THR A 23 -6.48 -3.35 -10.93
C THR A 23 -6.47 -2.85 -9.50
N TRP A 24 -7.11 -1.69 -9.28
CA TRP A 24 -7.22 -1.16 -7.93
C TRP A 24 -8.01 -2.09 -7.02
N ARG A 25 -8.95 -2.84 -7.58
CA ARG A 25 -9.73 -3.82 -6.81
C ARG A 25 -8.87 -4.97 -6.35
N ASP A 26 -7.95 -5.43 -7.21
CA ASP A 26 -7.00 -6.47 -6.83
C ASP A 26 -6.19 -6.03 -5.64
N VAL A 27 -5.67 -4.81 -5.69
CA VAL A 27 -4.85 -4.26 -4.63
C VAL A 27 -5.66 -4.11 -3.34
N ARG A 28 -6.83 -3.51 -3.44
CA ARG A 28 -7.71 -3.34 -2.28
C ARG A 28 -8.02 -4.69 -1.63
N ASP A 29 -8.40 -5.67 -2.43
CA ASP A 29 -8.82 -6.95 -1.89
C ASP A 29 -7.69 -7.67 -1.16
N VAL A 30 -6.47 -7.61 -1.70
CA VAL A 30 -5.32 -8.22 -1.06
C VAL A 30 -5.02 -7.51 0.27
N PHE A 31 -4.99 -6.19 0.27
CA PHE A 31 -4.72 -5.44 1.50
C PHE A 31 -5.79 -5.69 2.55
N GLU A 32 -7.05 -5.72 2.16
CA GLU A 32 -8.14 -5.95 3.12
C GLU A 32 -8.14 -7.37 3.65
N THR A 33 -7.71 -8.33 2.86
CA THR A 33 -7.59 -9.70 3.33
C THR A 33 -6.47 -9.85 4.35
N ILE A 34 -5.33 -9.20 4.12
CA ILE A 34 -4.14 -9.38 4.96
C ILE A 34 -4.14 -8.42 6.15
N ILE A 35 -4.47 -7.16 5.93
CA ILE A 35 -4.38 -6.12 6.96
C ILE A 35 -5.67 -6.01 7.75
N GLY A 36 -6.81 -5.98 7.06
CA GLY A 36 -8.09 -5.87 7.73
C GLY A 36 -9.18 -5.35 6.83
N ARG A 37 -10.37 -5.88 7.01
CA ARG A 37 -11.51 -5.50 6.19
C ARG A 37 -11.81 -4.01 6.32
N GLY A 38 -12.03 -3.35 5.19
CA GLY A 38 -12.38 -1.94 5.15
C GLY A 38 -11.22 -1.00 5.41
N CYS A 39 -9.98 -1.49 5.44
CA CYS A 39 -8.84 -0.65 5.77
C CYS A 39 -8.39 0.25 4.62
N VAL A 40 -8.74 -0.07 3.39
CA VAL A 40 -8.26 0.70 2.23
C VAL A 40 -9.21 1.87 1.97
N GLU A 41 -8.67 3.09 2.07
CA GLU A 41 -9.43 4.29 1.77
C GLU A 41 -9.34 4.69 0.31
N ARG A 42 -8.17 4.50 -0.28
CA ARG A 42 -7.94 4.94 -1.65
C ARG A 42 -6.77 4.19 -2.25
N VAL A 43 -6.89 3.84 -3.52
CA VAL A 43 -5.80 3.25 -4.29
C VAL A 43 -5.59 4.10 -5.52
N ASP A 44 -4.37 4.59 -5.68
CA ASP A 44 -3.99 5.36 -6.86
C ASP A 44 -3.08 4.52 -7.74
N MET A 45 -3.53 4.22 -8.94
CA MET A 45 -2.78 3.42 -9.91
C MET A 45 -2.11 4.36 -10.91
N VAL A 46 -0.78 4.27 -10.99
CA VAL A 46 -0.01 5.16 -11.86
C VAL A 46 0.70 4.32 -12.92
N PRO A 47 0.24 4.39 -14.17
CA PRO A 47 0.88 3.64 -15.26
C PRO A 47 2.30 4.17 -15.51
N LYS A 48 3.21 3.25 -15.74
CA LYS A 48 4.61 3.56 -16.02
C LYS A 48 5.09 2.71 -17.18
N VAL A 49 6.16 3.17 -17.81
CA VAL A 49 6.84 2.43 -18.87
C VAL A 49 8.33 2.45 -18.55
N ASN A 50 8.98 1.29 -18.58
CA ASN A 50 10.41 1.23 -18.31
C ASN A 50 11.21 1.56 -19.60
N PRO A 51 12.54 1.69 -19.52
CA PRO A 51 13.35 2.01 -20.70
C PRO A 51 13.23 1.00 -21.84
N ARG A 52 12.80 -0.22 -21.56
CA ARG A 52 12.58 -1.24 -22.60
C ARG A 52 11.21 -1.13 -23.26
N GLY A 53 10.37 -0.18 -22.82
CA GLY A 53 9.03 -0.04 -23.35
C GLY A 53 8.00 -0.96 -22.70
N GLU A 54 8.36 -1.64 -21.62
CA GLU A 54 7.44 -2.53 -20.92
C GLU A 54 6.57 -1.72 -19.95
N SER A 55 5.29 -2.01 -19.97
CA SER A 55 4.33 -1.33 -19.11
C SER A 55 4.23 -2.00 -17.75
N TYR A 56 4.10 -1.19 -16.71
CA TYR A 56 3.83 -1.65 -15.36
C TYR A 56 3.08 -0.55 -14.63
N GLN A 57 2.73 -0.78 -13.38
CA GLN A 57 2.06 0.25 -12.59
C GLN A 57 2.76 0.44 -11.25
N CYS A 58 2.86 1.69 -10.84
CA CYS A 58 3.23 2.07 -9.50
C CYS A 58 1.93 2.35 -8.75
N VAL A 59 1.81 1.84 -7.53
CA VAL A 59 0.55 1.92 -6.80
C VAL A 59 0.77 2.59 -5.46
N PHE A 60 -0.12 3.51 -5.11
CA PHE A 60 -0.11 4.18 -3.81
C PHE A 60 -1.41 3.83 -3.10
N ILE A 61 -1.29 3.27 -1.90
CA ILE A 61 -2.43 2.82 -1.12
C ILE A 61 -2.54 3.66 0.14
N HIS A 62 -3.67 4.31 0.30
CA HIS A 62 -3.97 5.11 1.48
C HIS A 62 -4.89 4.30 2.36
N LEU A 63 -4.43 4.05 3.59
CA LEU A 63 -5.09 3.14 4.50
C LEU A 63 -5.56 3.86 5.75
N LYS A 64 -6.56 3.28 6.35
CA LYS A 64 -6.86 3.51 7.75
C LYS A 64 -6.46 2.23 8.47
N TRP A 65 -5.34 2.28 9.18
CA TRP A 65 -4.77 1.09 9.79
C TRP A 65 -5.68 0.57 10.90
N PRO A 66 -6.11 -0.69 10.81
CA PRO A 66 -6.94 -1.25 11.87
C PRO A 66 -6.10 -1.60 13.09
N ASP A 67 -6.78 -1.81 14.20
CA ASP A 67 -6.13 -2.16 15.46
C ASP A 67 -6.11 -3.67 15.61
N ASN A 68 -5.17 -4.32 14.92
CA ASN A 68 -4.96 -5.76 15.04
C ASN A 68 -3.47 -6.05 14.92
N ASP A 69 -3.08 -7.26 15.28
CA ASP A 69 -1.67 -7.62 15.37
C ASP A 69 -0.97 -7.56 14.02
N MET A 70 -1.60 -8.06 12.97
CA MET A 70 -0.99 -8.05 11.65
C MET A 70 -0.77 -6.64 11.16
N ALA A 71 -1.78 -5.78 11.33
CA ALA A 71 -1.67 -4.39 10.92
C ALA A 71 -0.54 -3.68 11.67
N LYS A 72 -0.43 -3.94 12.99
CA LYS A 72 0.64 -3.35 13.79
C LYS A 72 2.01 -3.77 13.30
N GLN A 73 2.19 -5.05 13.06
CA GLN A 73 3.48 -5.58 12.59
C GLN A 73 3.88 -4.97 11.25
N VAL A 74 2.97 -4.96 10.31
CA VAL A 74 3.25 -4.42 8.98
C VAL A 74 3.55 -2.93 9.08
N ARG A 75 2.72 -2.20 9.81
CA ARG A 75 2.87 -0.76 9.96
C ARG A 75 4.20 -0.38 10.58
N GLU A 76 4.58 -1.07 11.66
CA GLU A 76 5.83 -0.78 12.35
C GLU A 76 7.04 -1.01 11.46
N ARG A 77 7.04 -2.09 10.71
CA ARG A 77 8.13 -2.39 9.80
C ARG A 77 8.25 -1.35 8.70
N LEU A 78 7.12 -0.91 8.18
CA LEU A 78 7.11 0.16 7.18
C LEU A 78 7.66 1.46 7.75
N ILE A 79 7.23 1.83 8.95
CA ILE A 79 7.69 3.06 9.59
C ILE A 79 9.19 3.01 9.84
N GLU A 80 9.73 1.83 10.13
CA GLU A 80 11.16 1.66 10.32
C GLU A 80 11.95 1.69 9.02
N GLY A 81 11.28 1.82 7.90
CA GLY A 81 11.93 1.91 6.61
C GLY A 81 12.18 0.59 5.92
N GLU A 82 11.60 -0.49 6.42
CA GLU A 82 11.76 -1.80 5.79
C GLU A 82 10.85 -1.96 4.60
N ASP A 83 11.32 -2.72 3.63
CA ASP A 83 10.46 -3.19 2.54
C ASP A 83 9.74 -4.45 3.02
N ILE A 84 8.47 -4.56 2.66
CA ILE A 84 7.66 -5.70 3.03
C ILE A 84 7.24 -6.43 1.78
N LYS A 85 7.36 -7.76 1.82
CA LYS A 85 6.84 -8.61 0.75
C LYS A 85 5.44 -9.05 1.13
N LEU A 86 4.48 -8.65 0.31
CA LEU A 86 3.09 -8.99 0.53
C LEU A 86 2.70 -10.02 -0.53
N VAL A 87 2.59 -11.27 -0.10
CA VAL A 87 2.29 -12.37 -1.01
C VAL A 87 0.79 -12.36 -1.29
N TYR A 88 0.44 -12.19 -2.56
CA TYR A 88 -0.97 -12.15 -2.95
C TYR A 88 -1.41 -13.43 -3.67
N ASP A 89 -0.47 -14.19 -4.21
CA ASP A 89 -0.77 -15.44 -4.91
C ASP A 89 0.54 -16.21 -5.11
N GLU A 90 0.83 -17.15 -4.22
CA GLU A 90 2.10 -17.88 -4.23
C GLU A 90 2.51 -18.32 -5.64
N PRO A 91 3.72 -18.04 -6.08
CA PRO A 91 4.83 -17.38 -5.35
C PRO A 91 4.88 -15.88 -5.57
N TRP A 92 3.85 -15.27 -6.12
CA TRP A 92 3.82 -13.85 -6.50
C TRP A 92 3.64 -12.97 -5.28
N PHE A 93 4.40 -11.90 -5.24
CA PHE A 93 4.31 -10.93 -4.14
C PHE A 93 4.52 -9.52 -4.66
N TRP A 94 4.06 -8.55 -3.87
CA TRP A 94 4.38 -7.16 -4.10
C TRP A 94 5.39 -6.71 -3.05
N LYS A 95 6.38 -5.95 -3.50
CA LYS A 95 7.32 -5.31 -2.59
C LYS A 95 6.73 -3.96 -2.22
N CYS A 96 6.46 -3.78 -0.95
CA CYS A 96 5.79 -2.59 -0.46
C CYS A 96 6.73 -1.78 0.41
N ASN A 97 6.63 -0.45 0.33
CA ASN A 97 7.38 0.44 1.21
C ASN A 97 6.53 1.65 1.55
N VAL A 98 7.05 2.51 2.41
CA VAL A 98 6.33 3.73 2.79
C VAL A 98 6.22 4.65 1.60
N SER A 99 5.01 5.16 1.36
CA SER A 99 4.80 6.15 0.34
C SER A 99 5.28 7.51 0.84
N ARG A 100 6.04 8.19 0.00
CA ARG A 100 6.46 9.56 0.27
C ARG A 100 5.58 10.57 -0.43
N VAL A 101 4.60 10.08 -1.16
CA VAL A 101 3.65 10.93 -1.88
C VAL A 101 2.48 11.23 -0.95
N PRO A 102 2.17 12.51 -0.72
CA PRO A 102 1.05 12.84 0.15
C PRO A 102 -0.27 12.36 -0.42
N LYS A 103 -1.21 12.08 0.47
CA LYS A 103 -2.55 11.72 0.06
C LYS A 103 -3.18 12.91 -0.67
N PRO A 104 -3.80 12.69 -1.85
CA PRO A 104 -4.47 13.79 -2.55
C PRO A 104 -5.58 14.42 -1.72
N ASN A 105 -5.78 15.70 -1.92
CA ASN A 105 -6.79 16.50 -1.21
C ASN A 105 -8.14 16.40 -1.86
N ARG A 106 -8.66 15.20 -1.99
CA ARG A 106 -9.99 15.10 -2.58
C ARG A 106 -10.72 13.90 -2.15
#